data_60d5c5d2147f80fb9e5152c2aefd931e
#
_entry.id   60d5c5d2147f80fb9e5152c2aefd931e
#
_cell.length_a   1.000
_cell.length_b   1.000
_cell.length_c   1.000
_cell.angle_alpha   90.00
_cell.angle_beta   90.00
_cell.angle_gamma   90.00
#
_symmetry.space_group_name_H-M   'P 1'
#
loop_
_entity.id
_entity.type
_entity.pdbx_description
1 polymer ?
#
loop_
_entity_poly.entity_id
_entity_poly.type
_entity_poly.pdbx_seq_one_letter_code
_entity_poly.pdbx_strand_id
1 'polypeptide(L)'
;MAKFNFRLFALTGLLTAAAALAFVALDIRPAAAQATCEIGCGEPTPYPTYSPSPTPTYSPSPSPSPSPSPYPSPSPSPYPSPSPTPTGADSSGNSIGGLAGQRFNQMITNRVLGTVLLGVNEQVNCSDCISAFGSAGSFSAGIHGRKELTNNLSLLAGIAYTHYNEGGYKITGAPIGAFALRYDFTDWGSSRPFFDVGTILTPWEKARYTRSYNTSLGPVSVTSSTNASNYAVYGRAGWMSRVSPRDEVAASIEVWQLWQRVSGYSDNAVAFNPFDATIATGTDRTSLVKIGGQWTHLFGSNVETNINGGWVQSFASHSGIVATVTGDGVVVPTMGNQGWFEYGGRLGFRVQKGWVVDLFANGTLGPQPVGNTIHGGVGLRINY
;
A
#
# COMPACT_ATOMS: atom_id res chain seq x y z
N MET A 1 40.56 -19.11 21.40
CA MET A 1 39.24 -19.62 20.97
C MET A 1 38.18 -18.98 21.85
N ALA A 2 37.60 -17.87 21.38
CA ALA A 2 36.56 -17.16 22.10
C ALA A 2 35.20 -17.83 21.85
N LYS A 3 34.62 -18.45 22.88
CA LYS A 3 33.23 -18.90 22.86
C LYS A 3 32.33 -17.67 22.87
N PHE A 4 31.92 -17.23 21.69
CA PHE A 4 30.96 -16.16 21.54
C PHE A 4 29.62 -16.59 22.17
N ASN A 5 29.14 -15.82 23.13
CA ASN A 5 27.91 -16.12 23.90
C ASN A 5 26.67 -15.88 23.03
N PHE A 6 26.32 -16.84 22.19
CA PHE A 6 25.17 -16.81 21.27
C PHE A 6 23.81 -16.65 22.01
N ARG A 7 23.75 -17.05 23.30
CA ARG A 7 22.54 -16.86 24.14
C ARG A 7 22.22 -15.40 24.43
N LEU A 8 23.23 -14.53 24.47
CA LEU A 8 23.01 -13.10 24.74
C LEU A 8 22.44 -12.40 23.52
N PHE A 9 22.83 -12.80 22.29
CA PHE A 9 22.32 -12.22 21.05
C PHE A 9 20.89 -12.64 20.74
N ALA A 10 20.52 -13.88 21.04
CA ALA A 10 19.13 -14.36 20.90
C ALA A 10 18.20 -13.67 21.90
N LEU A 11 18.66 -13.42 23.11
CA LEU A 11 17.87 -12.74 24.16
C LEU A 11 17.67 -11.25 23.85
N THR A 12 18.71 -10.56 23.32
CA THR A 12 18.59 -9.16 22.89
C THR A 12 17.70 -9.01 21.65
N GLY A 13 17.75 -9.94 20.68
CA GLY A 13 16.86 -9.95 19.51
C GLY A 13 15.39 -10.18 19.91
N LEU A 14 15.11 -11.08 20.82
CA LEU A 14 13.75 -11.29 21.37
C LEU A 14 13.26 -10.07 22.18
N LEU A 15 14.13 -9.45 22.97
CA LEU A 15 13.79 -8.25 23.74
C LEU A 15 13.53 -7.04 22.85
N THR A 16 14.27 -6.87 21.75
CA THR A 16 14.01 -5.80 20.77
C THR A 16 12.73 -6.05 19.97
N ALA A 17 12.41 -7.30 19.63
CA ALA A 17 11.16 -7.64 18.98
C ALA A 17 9.95 -7.46 19.91
N ALA A 18 10.08 -7.87 21.17
CA ALA A 18 9.06 -7.64 22.20
C ALA A 18 8.90 -6.13 22.50
N ALA A 19 10.00 -5.37 22.52
CA ALA A 19 9.97 -3.92 22.67
C ALA A 19 9.32 -3.21 21.45
N ALA A 20 9.57 -3.68 20.22
CA ALA A 20 8.91 -3.15 19.04
C ALA A 20 7.40 -3.43 19.03
N LEU A 21 6.99 -4.62 19.46
CA LEU A 21 5.58 -4.97 19.64
C LEU A 21 4.93 -4.19 20.78
N ALA A 22 5.65 -3.96 21.89
CA ALA A 22 5.18 -3.14 23.00
C ALA A 22 5.09 -1.65 22.63
N PHE A 23 5.99 -1.13 21.80
CA PHE A 23 5.91 0.25 21.29
C PHE A 23 4.71 0.43 20.36
N VAL A 24 4.41 -0.56 19.50
CA VAL A 24 3.20 -0.55 18.66
C VAL A 24 1.94 -0.61 19.52
N ALA A 25 1.95 -1.37 20.61
CA ALA A 25 0.82 -1.46 21.55
C ALA A 25 0.63 -0.20 22.41
N LEU A 26 1.71 0.53 22.72
CA LEU A 26 1.65 1.74 23.56
C LEU A 26 1.24 2.99 22.78
N ASP A 27 1.40 3.01 21.45
CA ASP A 27 0.94 4.13 20.59
C ASP A 27 -0.53 3.99 20.16
N ILE A 28 -1.21 2.90 20.53
CA ILE A 28 -2.66 2.73 20.41
C ILE A 28 -3.33 3.53 21.55
N ARG A 29 -3.23 4.84 21.52
CA ARG A 29 -4.23 5.67 22.17
C ARG A 29 -5.49 5.53 21.33
N PRO A 30 -6.66 5.15 21.95
CA PRO A 30 -7.91 5.29 21.24
C PRO A 30 -8.04 6.80 20.93
N ALA A 31 -7.82 7.16 19.67
CA ALA A 31 -8.30 8.41 19.16
C ALA A 31 -9.82 8.30 19.29
N ALA A 32 -10.37 8.88 20.35
CA ALA A 32 -11.78 9.20 20.40
C ALA A 32 -12.00 10.17 19.23
N ALA A 33 -12.30 9.60 18.08
CA ALA A 33 -12.76 10.33 16.93
C ALA A 33 -14.15 10.85 17.28
N GLN A 34 -14.18 12.03 17.90
CA GLN A 34 -15.32 12.91 17.78
C GLN A 34 -15.30 13.43 16.33
N ALA A 35 -15.82 12.62 15.43
CA ALA A 35 -16.33 13.09 14.17
C ALA A 35 -17.61 13.86 14.51
N THR A 36 -17.51 15.14 14.80
CA THR A 36 -18.64 16.06 14.67
C THR A 36 -18.93 16.17 13.19
N CYS A 37 -19.88 15.37 12.75
CA CYS A 37 -20.53 15.52 11.46
C CYS A 37 -21.48 16.72 11.60
N GLU A 38 -20.97 17.95 11.44
CA GLU A 38 -21.80 19.12 11.17
C GLU A 38 -21.98 19.21 9.65
N ILE A 39 -23.25 19.17 9.27
CA ILE A 39 -23.85 19.33 7.94
C ILE A 39 -24.11 18.00 7.18
N GLY A 40 -25.31 17.45 7.40
CA GLY A 40 -26.09 16.79 6.37
C GLY A 40 -25.77 15.33 6.05
N CYS A 41 -25.70 14.47 7.05
CA CYS A 41 -25.87 13.03 6.80
C CYS A 41 -27.36 12.74 6.57
N GLY A 42 -27.80 12.82 5.31
CA GLY A 42 -29.11 12.32 4.89
C GLY A 42 -29.12 10.80 5.06
N GLU A 43 -30.15 10.30 5.74
CA GLU A 43 -30.42 8.86 5.83
C GLU A 43 -30.48 8.24 4.42
N PRO A 44 -29.99 7.00 4.25
CA PRO A 44 -30.16 6.30 3.00
C PRO A 44 -31.64 6.02 2.78
N THR A 45 -32.21 6.64 1.74
CA THR A 45 -33.57 6.35 1.31
C THR A 45 -33.67 4.88 0.91
N PRO A 46 -34.71 4.15 1.37
CA PRO A 46 -34.94 2.77 0.95
C PRO A 46 -35.21 2.71 -0.55
N TYR A 47 -34.65 1.72 -1.21
CA TYR A 47 -34.86 1.45 -2.64
C TYR A 47 -36.37 1.29 -2.94
N PRO A 48 -36.90 1.91 -4.02
CA PRO A 48 -38.28 1.73 -4.42
C PRO A 48 -38.51 0.28 -4.89
N THR A 49 -39.42 -0.37 -4.22
CA THR A 49 -39.97 -1.67 -4.62
C THR A 49 -40.78 -1.48 -5.92
N TYR A 50 -40.38 -2.11 -6.99
CA TYR A 50 -41.15 -2.12 -8.23
C TYR A 50 -42.46 -2.88 -8.03
N SER A 51 -43.55 -2.14 -8.09
CA SER A 51 -44.89 -2.71 -8.23
C SER A 51 -45.21 -2.88 -9.72
N PRO A 52 -45.83 -3.99 -10.16
CA PRO A 52 -46.15 -4.18 -11.56
C PRO A 52 -47.22 -3.17 -12.02
N SER A 53 -46.94 -2.54 -13.17
CA SER A 53 -47.80 -1.55 -13.83
C SER A 53 -49.12 -2.18 -14.27
N PRO A 54 -50.27 -1.57 -13.98
CA PRO A 54 -51.54 -2.03 -14.51
C PRO A 54 -51.66 -1.69 -16.01
N THR A 55 -52.29 -2.60 -16.73
CA THR A 55 -52.60 -2.55 -18.16
C THR A 55 -53.42 -1.30 -18.50
N PRO A 56 -53.13 -0.56 -19.58
CA PRO A 56 -53.90 0.63 -19.95
C PRO A 56 -55.27 0.27 -20.49
N THR A 57 -56.30 0.79 -19.83
CA THR A 57 -57.69 0.74 -20.33
C THR A 57 -57.94 1.98 -21.21
N TYR A 58 -58.25 1.76 -22.47
CA TYR A 58 -58.61 2.84 -23.39
C TYR A 58 -59.94 3.49 -22.98
N SER A 59 -59.90 4.79 -22.72
CA SER A 59 -61.09 5.61 -22.53
C SER A 59 -61.27 6.51 -23.76
N PRO A 60 -62.55 6.77 -24.19
CA PRO A 60 -62.79 7.53 -25.42
C PRO A 60 -62.46 8.99 -25.29
N SER A 61 -62.01 9.56 -26.42
CA SER A 61 -61.54 10.93 -26.64
C SER A 61 -62.58 11.99 -26.23
N PRO A 62 -62.25 12.99 -25.42
CA PRO A 62 -63.12 14.14 -25.17
C PRO A 62 -63.05 15.17 -26.30
N SER A 63 -64.24 15.80 -26.53
CA SER A 63 -64.44 16.91 -27.47
C SER A 63 -63.55 18.10 -27.25
N PRO A 64 -63.19 18.89 -28.30
CA PRO A 64 -62.27 20.02 -28.17
C PRO A 64 -62.87 21.15 -27.33
N SER A 65 -62.15 21.55 -26.31
CA SER A 65 -62.43 22.72 -25.45
C SER A 65 -61.93 24.02 -26.12
N PRO A 66 -62.57 25.16 -25.90
CA PRO A 66 -62.22 26.44 -26.51
C PRO A 66 -60.82 26.92 -26.09
N SER A 67 -60.15 27.55 -27.05
CA SER A 67 -58.77 28.13 -26.93
C SER A 67 -58.66 29.10 -25.72
N PRO A 68 -57.66 28.89 -24.84
CA PRO A 68 -57.45 29.84 -23.75
C PRO A 68 -56.80 31.15 -24.27
N SER A 69 -57.21 32.25 -23.64
CA SER A 69 -56.67 33.58 -23.81
C SER A 69 -55.12 33.62 -23.58
N PRO A 70 -54.34 34.44 -24.25
CA PRO A 70 -52.92 34.50 -24.07
C PRO A 70 -52.56 34.96 -22.65
N TYR A 71 -51.92 34.07 -21.91
CA TYR A 71 -51.31 34.42 -20.62
C TYR A 71 -50.16 35.44 -20.84
N PRO A 72 -49.97 36.40 -19.92
CA PRO A 72 -48.79 37.27 -19.96
C PRO A 72 -47.52 36.40 -19.83
N SER A 73 -46.56 36.72 -20.68
CA SER A 73 -45.26 36.04 -20.70
C SER A 73 -44.61 36.12 -19.30
N PRO A 74 -44.14 35.02 -18.72
CA PRO A 74 -43.45 35.06 -17.45
C PRO A 74 -42.19 35.95 -17.57
N SER A 75 -42.04 36.85 -16.62
CA SER A 75 -40.78 37.64 -16.45
C SER A 75 -39.61 36.70 -16.40
N PRO A 76 -38.50 36.98 -17.11
CA PRO A 76 -37.33 36.10 -17.08
C PRO A 76 -36.88 35.94 -15.61
N SER A 77 -36.87 34.72 -15.14
CA SER A 77 -36.33 34.35 -13.85
C SER A 77 -34.87 34.81 -13.82
N PRO A 78 -34.41 35.46 -12.77
CA PRO A 78 -33.01 35.82 -12.67
C PRO A 78 -32.17 34.55 -12.83
N TYR A 79 -31.26 34.58 -13.81
CA TYR A 79 -30.30 33.51 -13.99
C TYR A 79 -29.69 33.15 -12.64
N PRO A 80 -29.59 31.85 -12.25
CA PRO A 80 -28.87 31.51 -11.04
C PRO A 80 -27.46 32.08 -11.18
N SER A 81 -27.08 32.86 -10.16
CA SER A 81 -25.71 33.37 -10.08
C SER A 81 -24.73 32.21 -10.30
N PRO A 82 -23.76 32.34 -11.19
CA PRO A 82 -22.81 31.26 -11.41
C PRO A 82 -22.24 30.83 -10.06
N SER A 83 -22.30 29.52 -9.80
CA SER A 83 -21.67 28.92 -8.61
C SER A 83 -20.22 29.42 -8.56
N PRO A 84 -19.70 29.88 -7.42
CA PRO A 84 -18.34 30.37 -7.37
C PRO A 84 -17.39 29.30 -7.92
N THR A 85 -16.65 29.66 -8.95
CA THR A 85 -15.59 28.80 -9.48
C THR A 85 -14.60 28.55 -8.34
N PRO A 86 -14.20 27.28 -8.07
CA PRO A 86 -13.22 27.00 -7.02
C PRO A 86 -12.02 27.92 -7.17
N THR A 87 -11.63 28.58 -6.10
CA THR A 87 -10.46 29.45 -6.11
C THR A 87 -9.21 28.63 -6.41
N GLY A 88 -8.22 29.21 -7.08
CA GLY A 88 -6.96 28.51 -7.36
C GLY A 88 -6.26 28.01 -6.10
N ALA A 89 -6.48 28.68 -4.95
CA ALA A 89 -6.02 28.28 -3.64
C ALA A 89 -6.64 26.95 -3.20
N ASP A 90 -7.96 26.77 -3.30
CA ASP A 90 -8.64 25.50 -2.98
C ASP A 90 -8.12 24.34 -3.85
N SER A 91 -7.95 24.59 -5.14
CA SER A 91 -7.39 23.60 -6.07
C SER A 91 -5.94 23.27 -5.75
N SER A 92 -5.15 24.25 -5.31
CA SER A 92 -3.78 24.07 -4.84
C SER A 92 -3.73 23.23 -3.56
N GLY A 93 -4.59 23.54 -2.56
CA GLY A 93 -4.71 22.76 -1.33
C GLY A 93 -5.09 21.29 -1.59
N ASN A 94 -6.05 21.05 -2.49
CA ASN A 94 -6.44 19.70 -2.90
C ASN A 94 -5.29 18.92 -3.53
N SER A 95 -4.39 19.59 -4.28
CA SER A 95 -3.20 18.94 -4.86
C SER A 95 -2.20 18.48 -3.79
N ILE A 96 -2.14 19.14 -2.62
CA ILE A 96 -1.36 18.70 -1.45
C ILE A 96 -1.97 17.42 -0.84
N GLY A 97 -3.30 17.33 -0.78
CA GLY A 97 -4.01 16.11 -0.37
C GLY A 97 -3.68 14.92 -1.26
N GLY A 98 -3.67 15.11 -2.58
CA GLY A 98 -3.27 14.10 -3.55
C GLY A 98 -1.83 13.62 -3.33
N LEU A 99 -0.91 14.53 -2.99
CA LEU A 99 0.47 14.19 -2.66
C LEU A 99 0.58 13.27 -1.43
N ALA A 100 -0.22 13.49 -0.39
CA ALA A 100 -0.26 12.62 0.77
C ALA A 100 -0.67 11.19 0.41
N GLY A 101 -1.67 11.03 -0.45
CA GLY A 101 -2.09 9.74 -0.97
C GLY A 101 -0.99 9.02 -1.76
N GLN A 102 -0.28 9.73 -2.62
CA GLN A 102 0.82 9.17 -3.41
C GLN A 102 1.99 8.71 -2.52
N ARG A 103 2.32 9.46 -1.46
CA ARG A 103 3.35 9.08 -0.48
C ARG A 103 2.93 7.83 0.29
N PHE A 104 1.66 7.75 0.68
CA PHE A 104 1.12 6.54 1.32
C PHE A 104 1.22 5.32 0.39
N ASN A 105 0.80 5.45 -0.88
CA ASN A 105 0.90 4.37 -1.86
C ASN A 105 2.36 3.90 -2.03
N GLN A 106 3.32 4.80 -2.09
CA GLN A 106 4.74 4.44 -2.16
C GLN A 106 5.20 3.65 -0.93
N MET A 107 4.81 4.03 0.29
CA MET A 107 5.13 3.25 1.49
C MET A 107 4.59 1.82 1.40
N ILE A 108 3.36 1.65 0.90
CA ILE A 108 2.75 0.33 0.71
C ILE A 108 3.50 -0.46 -0.36
N THR A 109 3.84 0.17 -1.49
CA THR A 109 4.61 -0.46 -2.56
C THR A 109 5.98 -0.93 -2.07
N ASN A 110 6.72 -0.10 -1.34
CA ASN A 110 8.01 -0.49 -0.76
C ASN A 110 7.88 -1.65 0.23
N ARG A 111 6.80 -1.69 1.02
CA ARG A 111 6.53 -2.82 1.91
C ARG A 111 6.26 -4.11 1.12
N VAL A 112 5.43 -4.06 0.07
CA VAL A 112 5.15 -5.23 -0.78
C VAL A 112 6.43 -5.74 -1.45
N LEU A 113 7.25 -4.86 -2.02
CA LEU A 113 8.55 -5.24 -2.59
C LEU A 113 9.51 -5.81 -1.53
N GLY A 114 9.51 -5.25 -0.33
CA GLY A 114 10.30 -5.77 0.78
C GLY A 114 9.90 -7.20 1.20
N THR A 115 8.61 -7.55 1.13
CA THR A 115 8.18 -8.95 1.39
C THR A 115 8.67 -9.92 0.30
N VAL A 116 8.76 -9.46 -0.96
CA VAL A 116 9.40 -10.24 -2.04
C VAL A 116 10.89 -10.45 -1.73
N LEU A 117 11.59 -9.39 -1.31
CA LEU A 117 13.01 -9.47 -0.92
C LEU A 117 13.28 -10.39 0.28
N LEU A 118 12.32 -10.58 1.14
CA LEU A 118 12.44 -11.52 2.25
C LEU A 118 12.16 -12.97 1.83
N GLY A 119 11.76 -13.21 0.57
CA GLY A 119 11.44 -14.55 0.09
C GLY A 119 10.34 -15.22 0.89
N VAL A 120 9.43 -14.44 1.46
CA VAL A 120 8.39 -14.91 2.38
C VAL A 120 7.51 -15.99 1.76
N ASN A 121 7.39 -15.98 0.45
CA ASN A 121 6.58 -16.91 -0.34
C ASN A 121 7.40 -18.08 -0.92
N GLU A 122 8.70 -18.20 -0.60
CA GLU A 122 9.60 -19.21 -1.16
C GLU A 122 9.88 -20.37 -0.19
N GLN A 123 9.11 -20.48 0.87
CA GLN A 123 9.48 -21.22 2.09
C GLN A 123 9.51 -22.74 1.98
N VAL A 124 8.85 -23.33 0.99
CA VAL A 124 8.62 -24.79 0.97
C VAL A 124 9.84 -25.61 0.53
N ASN A 125 10.70 -25.05 -0.32
CA ASN A 125 11.81 -25.81 -0.91
C ASN A 125 13.15 -25.07 -0.84
N CYS A 126 13.30 -24.17 0.11
CA CYS A 126 14.52 -23.41 0.28
C CYS A 126 14.92 -23.36 1.75
N SER A 127 15.77 -24.27 2.17
CA SER A 127 16.47 -24.18 3.46
C SER A 127 17.63 -23.19 3.36
N ASP A 128 18.53 -23.44 2.42
CA ASP A 128 19.64 -22.58 2.06
C ASP A 128 19.54 -22.23 0.58
N CYS A 129 19.23 -20.98 0.26
CA CYS A 129 19.12 -20.52 -1.12
C CYS A 129 19.49 -19.06 -1.31
N ILE A 130 19.82 -18.74 -2.55
CA ILE A 130 19.99 -17.39 -3.04
C ILE A 130 19.18 -17.23 -4.33
N SER A 131 18.49 -16.12 -4.47
CA SER A 131 17.70 -15.79 -5.65
C SER A 131 18.11 -14.42 -6.19
N ALA A 132 18.22 -14.31 -7.52
CA ALA A 132 18.30 -13.06 -8.23
C ALA A 132 17.01 -12.86 -9.03
N PHE A 133 16.48 -11.65 -9.09
CA PHE A 133 15.24 -11.38 -9.80
C PHE A 133 15.24 -10.03 -10.50
N GLY A 134 14.37 -9.90 -11.50
CA GLY A 134 14.00 -8.62 -12.12
C GLY A 134 12.49 -8.56 -12.29
N SER A 135 11.89 -7.41 -12.07
CA SER A 135 10.45 -7.21 -12.20
C SER A 135 10.11 -6.00 -13.07
N ALA A 136 8.93 -6.03 -13.66
CA ALA A 136 8.31 -4.91 -14.37
C ALA A 136 7.18 -4.32 -13.52
N GLY A 137 6.83 -3.06 -13.78
CA GLY A 137 5.89 -2.29 -12.97
C GLY A 137 6.64 -1.15 -12.29
N SER A 138 6.77 -1.15 -10.98
CA SER A 138 7.83 -0.38 -10.32
C SER A 138 9.11 -1.17 -10.50
N PHE A 139 9.89 -0.86 -11.54
CA PHE A 139 11.06 -1.63 -11.91
C PHE A 139 11.94 -1.89 -10.70
N SER A 140 12.17 -3.14 -10.40
CA SER A 140 13.13 -3.57 -9.39
C SER A 140 13.92 -4.75 -9.91
N ALA A 141 15.21 -4.75 -9.61
CA ALA A 141 16.09 -5.89 -9.78
C ALA A 141 16.86 -6.06 -8.48
N GLY A 142 17.02 -7.28 -8.04
CA GLY A 142 17.64 -7.53 -6.75
C GLY A 142 18.09 -8.96 -6.56
N ILE A 143 18.67 -9.16 -5.42
CA ILE A 143 19.07 -10.47 -4.91
C ILE A 143 18.54 -10.63 -3.49
N HIS A 144 18.14 -11.82 -3.15
CA HIS A 144 17.77 -12.19 -1.79
C HIS A 144 18.15 -13.62 -1.49
N GLY A 145 18.17 -13.96 -0.22
CA GLY A 145 18.50 -15.31 0.19
C GLY A 145 17.97 -15.66 1.56
N ARG A 146 17.93 -16.95 1.80
CA ARG A 146 17.64 -17.56 3.08
C ARG A 146 18.82 -18.42 3.50
N LYS A 147 19.18 -18.35 4.77
CA LYS A 147 20.19 -19.18 5.40
C LYS A 147 19.66 -19.76 6.70
N GLU A 148 19.66 -21.08 6.83
CA GLU A 148 19.41 -21.72 8.11
C GLU A 148 20.63 -21.55 9.03
N LEU A 149 20.40 -20.92 10.18
CA LEU A 149 21.42 -20.72 11.22
C LEU A 149 21.42 -21.88 12.22
N THR A 150 20.25 -22.44 12.46
CA THR A 150 20.02 -23.65 13.26
C THR A 150 18.80 -24.37 12.67
N ASN A 151 18.49 -25.57 13.15
CA ASN A 151 17.31 -26.33 12.71
C ASN A 151 15.97 -25.56 12.84
N ASN A 152 15.94 -24.53 13.67
CA ASN A 152 14.72 -23.78 13.96
C ASN A 152 14.84 -22.29 13.62
N LEU A 153 16.03 -21.78 13.34
CA LEU A 153 16.25 -20.33 13.12
C LEU A 153 16.84 -20.10 11.74
N SER A 154 16.17 -19.29 10.95
CA SER A 154 16.62 -18.86 9.64
C SER A 154 16.81 -17.36 9.56
N LEU A 155 17.79 -16.96 8.79
CA LEU A 155 18.04 -15.58 8.36
C LEU A 155 17.51 -15.40 6.95
N LEU A 156 16.72 -14.36 6.73
CA LEU A 156 16.28 -13.91 5.41
C LEU A 156 16.85 -12.51 5.18
N ALA A 157 17.44 -12.28 4.02
CA ALA A 157 17.99 -10.98 3.69
C ALA A 157 17.94 -10.74 2.18
N GLY A 158 17.80 -9.50 1.78
CA GLY A 158 17.82 -9.12 0.37
C GLY A 158 18.10 -7.65 0.16
N ILE A 159 18.59 -7.34 -1.04
CA ILE A 159 18.78 -5.98 -1.53
C ILE A 159 18.26 -5.89 -2.95
N ALA A 160 17.69 -4.75 -3.30
CA ALA A 160 17.24 -4.46 -4.65
C ALA A 160 17.42 -2.98 -4.98
N TYR A 161 17.24 -2.67 -6.25
CA TYR A 161 17.16 -1.31 -6.75
C TYR A 161 15.79 -1.10 -7.33
N THR A 162 15.05 -0.15 -6.79
CA THR A 162 13.66 0.10 -7.13
C THR A 162 13.46 1.50 -7.67
N HIS A 163 12.38 1.67 -8.40
CA HIS A 163 11.91 2.96 -8.87
C HIS A 163 10.38 2.99 -8.81
N TYR A 164 9.84 4.14 -8.55
CA TYR A 164 8.42 4.36 -8.41
C TYR A 164 8.01 5.54 -9.28
N ASN A 165 6.89 5.43 -10.01
CA ASN A 165 6.39 6.50 -10.85
C ASN A 165 4.86 6.40 -10.95
N GLU A 166 4.17 7.18 -10.16
CA GLU A 166 2.71 7.17 -10.15
C GLU A 166 2.16 8.57 -9.83
N GLY A 167 1.19 9.02 -10.61
CA GLY A 167 0.36 10.18 -10.32
C GLY A 167 1.07 11.51 -10.14
N GLY A 168 2.29 11.70 -10.59
CA GLY A 168 3.07 12.92 -10.37
C GLY A 168 4.09 12.81 -9.23
N TYR A 169 4.12 11.68 -8.53
CA TYR A 169 5.16 11.34 -7.57
C TYR A 169 6.11 10.31 -8.16
N LYS A 170 7.39 10.63 -8.21
CA LYS A 170 8.41 9.79 -8.81
C LYS A 170 9.61 9.63 -7.90
N ILE A 171 10.00 8.37 -7.65
CA ILE A 171 11.30 8.02 -7.09
C ILE A 171 12.17 7.51 -8.22
N THR A 172 13.32 8.14 -8.42
CA THR A 172 14.27 7.73 -9.46
C THR A 172 15.40 6.98 -8.80
N GLY A 173 15.28 5.66 -8.81
CA GLY A 173 16.32 4.77 -8.33
C GLY A 173 16.64 4.87 -6.85
N ALA A 174 16.13 3.93 -6.08
CA ALA A 174 16.40 3.85 -4.65
C ALA A 174 16.89 2.44 -4.29
N PRO A 175 17.94 2.30 -3.49
CA PRO A 175 18.29 1.03 -2.90
C PRO A 175 17.26 0.67 -1.82
N ILE A 176 16.74 -0.55 -1.86
CA ILE A 176 15.90 -1.14 -0.84
C ILE A 176 16.60 -2.35 -0.26
N GLY A 177 16.65 -2.44 1.05
CA GLY A 177 17.15 -3.59 1.80
C GLY A 177 16.05 -4.18 2.67
N ALA A 178 16.06 -5.49 2.82
CA ALA A 178 15.16 -6.19 3.72
C ALA A 178 15.93 -7.25 4.51
N PHE A 179 15.54 -7.43 5.76
CA PHE A 179 16.19 -8.35 6.69
C PHE A 179 15.17 -8.92 7.65
N ALA A 180 15.20 -10.23 7.89
CA ALA A 180 14.32 -10.86 8.87
C ALA A 180 14.98 -12.08 9.53
N LEU A 181 14.53 -12.37 10.74
CA LEU A 181 14.78 -13.63 11.44
C LEU A 181 13.47 -14.38 11.55
N ARG A 182 13.50 -15.65 11.19
CA ARG A 182 12.39 -16.57 11.32
C ARG A 182 12.74 -17.69 12.26
N TYR A 183 11.83 -17.95 13.19
CA TYR A 183 11.89 -19.10 14.07
C TYR A 183 10.74 -20.06 13.75
N ASP A 184 11.09 -21.29 13.37
CA ASP A 184 10.16 -22.38 13.14
C ASP A 184 10.12 -23.24 14.43
N PHE A 185 8.95 -23.41 15.02
CA PHE A 185 8.79 -24.26 16.22
C PHE A 185 8.88 -25.74 15.84
N THR A 186 8.97 -26.58 16.85
CA THR A 186 8.96 -28.03 16.66
C THR A 186 7.66 -28.47 15.99
N ASP A 187 7.75 -29.45 15.10
CA ASP A 187 6.60 -29.99 14.38
C ASP A 187 5.58 -30.61 15.35
N TRP A 188 4.32 -30.26 15.11
CA TRP A 188 3.16 -30.87 15.75
C TRP A 188 2.42 -31.74 14.72
N GLY A 189 2.88 -32.95 14.53
CA GLY A 189 2.40 -33.82 13.46
C GLY A 189 2.82 -33.31 12.07
N SER A 190 1.84 -33.00 11.21
CA SER A 190 2.08 -32.42 9.90
C SER A 190 2.14 -30.89 9.88
N SER A 191 2.10 -30.26 11.05
CA SER A 191 1.96 -28.83 11.20
C SER A 191 3.09 -28.21 11.98
N ARG A 192 3.42 -26.95 11.68
CA ARG A 192 4.51 -26.22 12.34
C ARG A 192 4.13 -24.74 12.50
N PRO A 193 4.07 -24.26 13.73
CA PRO A 193 3.98 -22.83 13.99
C PRO A 193 5.28 -22.13 13.60
N PHE A 194 5.20 -20.85 13.28
CA PHE A 194 6.37 -20.02 13.03
C PHE A 194 6.19 -18.58 13.49
N PHE A 195 7.29 -17.91 13.69
CA PHE A 195 7.34 -16.49 14.01
C PHE A 195 8.47 -15.82 13.22
N ASP A 196 8.18 -14.67 12.60
CA ASP A 196 9.18 -13.85 11.92
C ASP A 196 9.17 -12.44 12.50
N VAL A 197 10.34 -11.83 12.52
CA VAL A 197 10.51 -10.41 12.78
C VAL A 197 11.51 -9.83 11.81
N GLY A 198 11.23 -8.65 11.27
CA GLY A 198 12.12 -8.08 10.27
C GLY A 198 11.91 -6.60 10.03
N THR A 199 12.75 -6.08 9.14
CA THR A 199 12.76 -4.68 8.74
C THR A 199 12.99 -4.53 7.25
N ILE A 200 12.47 -3.43 6.71
CA ILE A 200 12.68 -2.98 5.32
C ILE A 200 13.18 -1.56 5.39
N LEU A 201 14.20 -1.23 4.60
CA LEU A 201 14.89 0.04 4.62
C LEU A 201 15.09 0.54 3.19
N THR A 202 14.67 1.78 2.92
CA THR A 202 15.03 2.56 1.74
C THR A 202 15.62 3.88 2.21
N PRO A 203 16.89 3.89 2.61
CA PRO A 203 17.47 5.03 3.33
C PRO A 203 17.74 6.25 2.43
N TRP A 204 17.85 6.05 1.13
CA TRP A 204 18.22 7.10 0.18
C TRP A 204 17.31 7.08 -1.04
N GLU A 205 16.37 8.00 -1.07
CA GLU A 205 15.45 8.19 -2.18
C GLU A 205 15.52 9.64 -2.65
N LYS A 206 15.52 9.83 -3.97
CA LYS A 206 15.26 11.14 -4.58
C LYS A 206 13.82 11.15 -5.07
N ALA A 207 13.00 11.91 -4.37
CA ALA A 207 11.60 12.10 -4.71
C ALA A 207 11.43 13.34 -5.58
N ARG A 208 10.72 13.20 -6.69
CA ARG A 208 10.26 14.28 -7.55
C ARG A 208 8.75 14.35 -7.49
N TYR A 209 8.23 15.53 -7.26
CA TYR A 209 6.81 15.80 -7.19
C TYR A 209 6.39 16.66 -8.36
N THR A 210 5.23 16.35 -8.93
CA THR A 210 4.55 17.23 -9.89
C THR A 210 3.17 17.51 -9.31
N ARG A 211 2.93 18.74 -8.95
CA ARG A 211 1.68 19.23 -8.40
C ARG A 211 0.96 20.03 -9.50
N SER A 212 -0.26 19.63 -9.83
CA SER A 212 -1.07 20.30 -10.84
C SER A 212 -2.37 20.83 -10.23
N TYR A 213 -2.75 22.04 -10.57
CA TYR A 213 -3.98 22.67 -10.11
C TYR A 213 -4.45 23.73 -11.11
N ASN A 214 -5.71 24.14 -10.99
CA ASN A 214 -6.31 25.13 -11.86
C ASN A 214 -6.29 26.51 -11.19
N THR A 215 -6.03 27.54 -11.97
CA THR A 215 -6.16 28.95 -11.58
C THR A 215 -7.13 29.65 -12.51
N SER A 216 -7.51 30.88 -12.18
CA SER A 216 -8.31 31.74 -13.08
C SER A 216 -7.62 32.04 -14.40
N LEU A 217 -6.30 31.88 -14.47
CA LEU A 217 -5.49 32.10 -15.69
C LEU A 217 -5.21 30.79 -16.44
N GLY A 218 -5.72 29.63 -15.94
CA GLY A 218 -5.53 28.33 -16.56
C GLY A 218 -4.82 27.32 -15.64
N PRO A 219 -4.53 26.13 -16.17
CA PRO A 219 -3.88 25.07 -15.41
C PRO A 219 -2.40 25.42 -15.14
N VAL A 220 -1.97 25.16 -13.92
CA VAL A 220 -0.58 25.30 -13.48
C VAL A 220 -0.03 23.92 -13.11
N SER A 221 1.21 23.65 -13.52
CA SER A 221 1.93 22.44 -13.14
C SER A 221 3.32 22.83 -12.65
N VAL A 222 3.60 22.48 -11.38
CA VAL A 222 4.89 22.77 -10.73
C VAL A 222 5.57 21.47 -10.36
N THR A 223 6.88 21.42 -10.52
CA THR A 223 7.69 20.27 -10.21
C THR A 223 8.74 20.64 -9.19
N SER A 224 8.90 19.81 -8.19
CA SER A 224 9.91 19.96 -7.14
C SER A 224 10.59 18.63 -6.86
N SER A 225 11.75 18.68 -6.22
CA SER A 225 12.49 17.48 -5.84
C SER A 225 13.07 17.63 -4.44
N THR A 226 13.13 16.51 -3.73
CA THR A 226 13.67 16.45 -2.38
C THR A 226 14.22 15.05 -2.08
N ASN A 227 14.83 14.91 -0.91
CA ASN A 227 15.27 13.60 -0.42
C ASN A 227 14.18 12.98 0.44
N ALA A 228 14.04 11.66 0.33
CA ALA A 228 13.14 10.86 1.16
C ALA A 228 13.86 9.61 1.69
N SER A 229 13.25 8.98 2.67
CA SER A 229 13.67 7.68 3.19
C SER A 229 12.46 6.93 3.75
N ASN A 230 12.41 5.61 3.56
CA ASN A 230 11.38 4.75 4.10
C ASN A 230 11.97 3.70 5.03
N TYR A 231 11.24 3.42 6.10
CA TYR A 231 11.57 2.41 7.09
C TYR A 231 10.30 1.63 7.43
N ALA A 232 10.43 0.33 7.58
CA ALA A 232 9.35 -0.51 8.06
C ALA A 232 9.90 -1.57 9.00
N VAL A 233 9.13 -1.90 10.04
CA VAL A 233 9.38 -3.05 10.89
C VAL A 233 8.12 -3.90 10.95
N TYR A 234 8.29 -5.20 11.11
CA TYR A 234 7.15 -6.10 11.24
C TYR A 234 7.42 -7.28 12.18
N GLY A 235 6.33 -7.82 12.68
CA GLY A 235 6.26 -9.13 13.29
C GLY A 235 5.18 -9.95 12.60
N ARG A 236 5.44 -11.23 12.35
CA ARG A 236 4.50 -12.18 11.76
C ARG A 236 4.48 -13.46 12.57
N ALA A 237 3.30 -13.92 12.90
CA ALA A 237 3.08 -15.24 13.49
C ALA A 237 2.17 -16.04 12.56
N GLY A 238 2.43 -17.31 12.44
CA GLY A 238 1.66 -18.14 11.53
C GLY A 238 1.77 -19.62 11.85
N TRP A 239 1.05 -20.35 11.03
CA TRP A 239 0.96 -21.79 11.10
C TRP A 239 1.07 -22.38 9.70
N MET A 240 1.97 -23.32 9.54
CA MET A 240 2.19 -24.03 8.30
C MET A 240 1.81 -25.49 8.48
N SER A 241 1.09 -26.08 7.52
CA SER A 241 0.61 -27.44 7.59
C SER A 241 0.81 -28.16 6.25
N ARG A 242 1.47 -29.30 6.28
CA ARG A 242 1.59 -30.18 5.13
C ARG A 242 0.35 -31.07 5.05
N VAL A 243 -0.56 -30.73 4.14
CA VAL A 243 -1.84 -31.44 3.95
C VAL A 243 -1.70 -32.66 3.05
N SER A 244 -0.65 -32.70 2.22
CA SER A 244 -0.26 -33.88 1.43
C SER A 244 1.26 -33.86 1.19
N PRO A 245 1.86 -34.93 0.63
CA PRO A 245 3.27 -34.90 0.23
C PRO A 245 3.62 -33.82 -0.81
N ARG A 246 2.60 -33.25 -1.48
CA ARG A 246 2.76 -32.24 -2.53
C ARG A 246 2.13 -30.90 -2.18
N ASP A 247 1.36 -30.83 -1.12
CA ASP A 247 0.60 -29.63 -0.74
C ASP A 247 0.98 -29.15 0.66
N GLU A 248 1.28 -27.87 0.73
CA GLU A 248 1.47 -27.15 1.98
C GLU A 248 0.59 -25.91 2.00
N VAL A 249 -0.08 -25.69 3.10
CA VAL A 249 -0.87 -24.50 3.36
C VAL A 249 -0.30 -23.74 4.56
N ALA A 250 -0.34 -22.44 4.52
CA ALA A 250 0.00 -21.63 5.68
C ALA A 250 -1.02 -20.51 5.88
N ALA A 251 -1.22 -20.13 7.13
CA ALA A 251 -1.98 -18.96 7.51
C ALA A 251 -1.13 -18.10 8.46
N SER A 252 -1.26 -16.79 8.37
CA SER A 252 -0.49 -15.87 9.21
C SER A 252 -1.22 -14.58 9.48
N ILE A 253 -0.84 -13.96 10.60
CA ILE A 253 -1.13 -12.59 10.93
C ILE A 253 0.19 -11.81 10.97
N GLU A 254 0.19 -10.62 10.39
CA GLU A 254 1.34 -9.72 10.34
C GLU A 254 0.94 -8.37 10.94
N VAL A 255 1.81 -7.78 11.71
CA VAL A 255 1.68 -6.41 12.21
C VAL A 255 2.87 -5.61 11.71
N TRP A 256 2.60 -4.45 11.13
CA TRP A 256 3.59 -3.60 10.51
C TRP A 256 3.53 -2.20 11.08
N GLN A 257 4.69 -1.58 11.22
CA GLN A 257 4.84 -0.15 11.43
C GLN A 257 5.72 0.44 10.32
N LEU A 258 5.22 1.44 9.62
CA LEU A 258 5.89 2.09 8.50
C LEU A 258 6.12 3.56 8.80
N TRP A 259 7.24 4.09 8.31
CA TRP A 259 7.59 5.52 8.37
C TRP A 259 8.17 5.94 7.03
N GLN A 260 7.77 7.12 6.57
CA GLN A 260 8.40 7.81 5.45
C GLN A 260 8.77 9.21 5.86
N ARG A 261 10.05 9.49 5.90
CA ARG A 261 10.57 10.84 6.13
C ARG A 261 10.85 11.52 4.80
N VAL A 262 10.41 12.76 4.66
CA VAL A 262 10.64 13.58 3.48
C VAL A 262 11.21 14.91 3.94
N SER A 263 12.33 15.33 3.33
CA SER A 263 12.93 16.64 3.60
C SER A 263 12.07 17.75 3.05
N GLY A 264 12.13 18.93 3.67
CA GLY A 264 11.39 20.10 3.22
C GLY A 264 11.81 20.56 1.82
N TYR A 265 10.87 21.14 1.08
CA TYR A 265 11.09 21.71 -0.25
C TYR A 265 10.07 22.78 -0.56
N SER A 266 10.36 23.60 -1.56
CA SER A 266 9.43 24.56 -2.13
C SER A 266 9.17 24.23 -3.61
N ASP A 267 8.03 24.67 -4.11
CA ASP A 267 7.75 24.63 -5.53
C ASP A 267 8.85 25.36 -6.32
N ASN A 268 9.25 24.81 -7.45
CA ASN A 268 10.13 25.53 -8.36
C ASN A 268 9.39 26.74 -8.93
N ALA A 269 10.09 27.86 -9.03
CA ALA A 269 9.55 29.05 -9.63
C ALA A 269 9.14 28.79 -11.08
N VAL A 270 7.86 28.97 -11.38
CA VAL A 270 7.32 28.97 -12.74
C VAL A 270 6.57 30.29 -12.95
N ALA A 271 6.56 30.76 -14.19
CA ALA A 271 5.78 31.94 -14.54
C ALA A 271 4.31 31.66 -14.19
N PHE A 272 3.66 32.59 -13.52
CA PHE A 272 2.25 32.51 -13.14
C PHE A 272 1.89 31.41 -12.14
N ASN A 273 2.75 31.14 -11.17
CA ASN A 273 2.40 30.31 -9.99
C ASN A 273 1.96 31.22 -8.80
N PRO A 274 0.69 31.65 -8.72
CA PRO A 274 0.22 32.53 -7.65
C PRO A 274 0.02 31.77 -6.31
N PHE A 275 0.02 30.43 -6.33
CA PHE A 275 -0.24 29.55 -5.19
C PHE A 275 0.91 28.57 -5.00
N ASP A 276 2.12 29.09 -4.99
CA ASP A 276 3.31 28.29 -4.69
C ASP A 276 3.24 27.74 -3.26
N ALA A 277 3.79 26.55 -3.08
CA ALA A 277 3.78 25.86 -1.81
C ALA A 277 5.19 25.63 -1.30
N THR A 278 5.36 25.80 -0.01
CA THR A 278 6.53 25.34 0.74
C THR A 278 6.09 24.24 1.68
N ILE A 279 6.68 23.07 1.52
CA ILE A 279 6.41 21.88 2.31
C ILE A 279 7.52 21.72 3.35
N ALA A 280 7.16 21.65 4.62
CA ALA A 280 8.11 21.42 5.70
C ALA A 280 8.63 19.99 5.70
N THR A 281 9.79 19.76 6.32
CA THR A 281 10.26 18.38 6.61
C THR A 281 9.24 17.68 7.49
N GLY A 282 8.84 16.47 7.10
CA GLY A 282 7.82 15.72 7.82
C GLY A 282 8.04 14.22 7.75
N THR A 283 7.31 13.49 8.61
CA THR A 283 7.35 12.04 8.64
C THR A 283 5.92 11.49 8.62
N ASP A 284 5.58 10.79 7.54
CA ASP A 284 4.35 10.02 7.47
C ASP A 284 4.51 8.73 8.26
N ARG A 285 3.43 8.29 8.89
CA ARG A 285 3.41 7.05 9.69
C ARG A 285 2.16 6.27 9.39
N THR A 286 2.30 4.94 9.39
CA THR A 286 1.13 4.07 9.31
C THR A 286 1.40 2.74 10.02
N SER A 287 0.41 2.30 10.80
CA SER A 287 0.39 0.97 11.38
C SER A 287 -0.64 0.15 10.61
N LEU A 288 -0.34 -1.11 10.33
CA LEU A 288 -1.28 -1.99 9.65
C LEU A 288 -1.19 -3.41 10.17
N VAL A 289 -2.28 -4.13 9.98
CA VAL A 289 -2.37 -5.56 10.21
C VAL A 289 -2.71 -6.23 8.86
N LYS A 290 -2.10 -7.40 8.62
CA LYS A 290 -2.44 -8.27 7.50
C LYS A 290 -2.81 -9.64 8.04
N ILE A 291 -3.90 -10.20 7.55
CA ILE A 291 -4.30 -11.59 7.78
C ILE A 291 -4.30 -12.25 6.42
N GLY A 292 -3.51 -13.30 6.26
CA GLY A 292 -3.34 -13.93 4.97
C GLY A 292 -3.05 -15.41 5.04
N GLY A 293 -3.04 -16.01 3.87
CA GLY A 293 -2.70 -17.41 3.69
C GLY A 293 -1.95 -17.64 2.39
N GLN A 294 -1.34 -18.78 2.31
CA GLN A 294 -0.68 -19.27 1.10
C GLN A 294 -0.93 -20.76 0.92
N TRP A 295 -0.91 -21.17 -0.32
CA TRP A 295 -0.91 -22.57 -0.72
C TRP A 295 0.23 -22.80 -1.68
N THR A 296 0.98 -23.86 -1.42
CA THR A 296 2.07 -24.31 -2.28
C THR A 296 1.78 -25.71 -2.76
N HIS A 297 1.98 -25.97 -4.05
CA HIS A 297 1.78 -27.26 -4.68
C HIS A 297 2.97 -27.67 -5.55
N LEU A 298 3.33 -28.93 -5.49
CA LEU A 298 4.38 -29.53 -6.31
C LEU A 298 3.78 -30.37 -7.43
N PHE A 299 3.86 -29.89 -8.67
CA PHE A 299 3.50 -30.64 -9.88
C PHE A 299 4.64 -31.57 -10.30
N GLY A 300 4.58 -32.81 -9.85
CA GLY A 300 5.68 -33.77 -10.05
C GLY A 300 6.96 -33.37 -9.33
N SER A 301 8.11 -33.53 -9.99
CA SER A 301 9.44 -33.19 -9.43
C SER A 301 9.97 -31.83 -9.90
N ASN A 302 9.37 -31.23 -10.92
CA ASN A 302 10.01 -30.16 -11.69
C ASN A 302 9.29 -28.82 -11.63
N VAL A 303 8.01 -28.78 -11.21
CA VAL A 303 7.24 -27.55 -11.15
C VAL A 303 6.67 -27.37 -9.75
N GLU A 304 6.87 -26.20 -9.20
CA GLU A 304 6.25 -25.77 -7.95
C GLU A 304 5.42 -24.52 -8.18
N THR A 305 4.28 -24.43 -7.54
CA THR A 305 3.48 -23.22 -7.54
C THR A 305 3.23 -22.76 -6.12
N ASN A 306 3.18 -21.46 -5.94
CA ASN A 306 2.74 -20.82 -4.70
C ASN A 306 1.70 -19.78 -5.05
N ILE A 307 0.59 -19.77 -4.34
CA ILE A 307 -0.45 -18.75 -4.42
C ILE A 307 -0.66 -18.21 -3.02
N ASN A 308 -0.69 -16.92 -2.88
CA ASN A 308 -0.90 -16.26 -1.60
C ASN A 308 -1.87 -15.08 -1.71
N GLY A 309 -2.52 -14.76 -0.61
CA GLY A 309 -3.40 -13.60 -0.54
C GLY A 309 -3.71 -13.25 0.90
N GLY A 310 -4.15 -12.01 1.11
CA GLY A 310 -4.51 -11.56 2.44
C GLY A 310 -5.17 -10.20 2.45
N TRP A 311 -5.98 -9.98 3.47
CA TRP A 311 -6.58 -8.69 3.76
C TRP A 311 -5.62 -7.87 4.63
N VAL A 312 -5.45 -6.61 4.25
CA VAL A 312 -4.65 -5.63 4.98
C VAL A 312 -5.55 -4.50 5.45
N GLN A 313 -5.38 -4.09 6.70
CA GLN A 313 -6.07 -2.95 7.29
C GLN A 313 -5.06 -2.02 7.94
N SER A 314 -5.03 -0.75 7.52
CA SER A 314 -4.32 0.30 8.26
C SER A 314 -5.20 0.84 9.38
N PHE A 315 -4.61 1.19 10.51
CA PHE A 315 -5.36 1.62 11.70
C PHE A 315 -4.76 2.82 12.45
N ALA A 316 -3.65 3.35 12.04
CA ALA A 316 -3.04 4.56 12.64
C ALA A 316 -2.23 5.29 11.57
N SER A 317 -2.94 5.82 10.56
CA SER A 317 -2.29 6.55 9.48
C SER A 317 -2.23 8.04 9.79
N HIS A 318 -1.05 8.63 9.65
CA HIS A 318 -0.78 10.04 9.88
C HIS A 318 0.10 10.60 8.76
N SER A 319 -0.34 11.69 8.16
CA SER A 319 0.50 12.45 7.22
C SER A 319 1.36 13.45 7.98
N GLY A 320 2.66 13.43 7.70
CA GLY A 320 3.61 14.43 8.20
C GLY A 320 3.73 15.66 7.30
N ILE A 321 2.87 15.81 6.29
CA ILE A 321 2.88 16.97 5.40
C ILE A 321 2.32 18.18 6.15
N VAL A 322 3.12 19.24 6.21
CA VAL A 322 2.69 20.59 6.56
C VAL A 322 3.13 21.48 5.41
N ALA A 323 2.18 21.98 4.66
CA ALA A 323 2.42 22.87 3.52
C ALA A 323 1.94 24.28 3.84
N THR A 324 2.74 25.29 3.49
CA THR A 324 2.29 26.69 3.44
C THR A 324 2.08 27.04 1.99
N VAL A 325 0.86 27.37 1.61
CA VAL A 325 0.44 27.73 0.26
C VAL A 325 0.14 29.21 0.21
N THR A 326 0.76 29.92 -0.73
CA THR A 326 0.49 31.36 -0.94
C THR A 326 -0.99 31.55 -1.27
N GLY A 327 -1.66 32.43 -0.56
CA GLY A 327 -3.09 32.71 -0.72
C GLY A 327 -4.06 31.76 -0.01
N ASP A 328 -3.61 30.57 0.43
CA ASP A 328 -4.44 29.56 1.10
C ASP A 328 -4.00 29.30 2.56
N GLY A 329 -2.78 29.70 2.91
CA GLY A 329 -2.24 29.53 4.26
C GLY A 329 -1.67 28.13 4.50
N VAL A 330 -1.89 27.57 5.70
CA VAL A 330 -1.34 26.29 6.12
C VAL A 330 -2.30 25.15 5.78
N VAL A 331 -1.84 24.20 5.01
CA VAL A 331 -2.57 23.00 4.60
C VAL A 331 -1.92 21.77 5.24
N VAL A 332 -2.70 20.99 6.00
CA VAL A 332 -2.28 19.73 6.63
C VAL A 332 -3.24 18.64 6.16
N PRO A 333 -2.85 17.82 5.18
CA PRO A 333 -3.72 16.76 4.69
C PRO A 333 -3.89 15.66 5.75
N THR A 334 -5.09 15.15 5.84
CA THR A 334 -5.40 14.00 6.68
C THR A 334 -5.25 12.70 5.89
N MET A 335 -4.80 11.65 6.54
CA MET A 335 -4.71 10.31 5.97
C MET A 335 -5.67 9.39 6.72
N GLY A 336 -6.68 8.89 6.03
CA GLY A 336 -7.66 7.95 6.60
C GLY A 336 -7.11 6.53 6.69
N ASN A 337 -7.69 5.74 7.60
CA ASN A 337 -7.44 4.31 7.63
C ASN A 337 -8.11 3.62 6.44
N GLN A 338 -7.43 2.63 5.87
CA GLN A 338 -7.88 1.96 4.66
C GLN A 338 -7.68 0.45 4.77
N GLY A 339 -8.55 -0.29 4.07
CA GLY A 339 -8.43 -1.72 3.88
C GLY A 339 -8.30 -2.07 2.40
N TRP A 340 -7.46 -3.06 2.11
CA TRP A 340 -7.25 -3.58 0.76
C TRP A 340 -6.86 -5.05 0.79
N PHE A 341 -6.93 -5.69 -0.38
CA PHE A 341 -6.48 -7.07 -0.55
C PHE A 341 -5.12 -7.09 -1.24
N GLU A 342 -4.22 -7.94 -0.76
CA GLU A 342 -2.96 -8.25 -1.40
C GLU A 342 -2.99 -9.67 -1.94
N TYR A 343 -2.43 -9.84 -3.12
CA TYR A 343 -2.34 -11.14 -3.76
C TYR A 343 -0.96 -11.36 -4.35
N GLY A 344 -0.61 -12.63 -4.51
CA GLY A 344 0.63 -13.01 -5.16
C GLY A 344 0.61 -14.44 -5.64
N GLY A 345 1.51 -14.74 -6.55
CA GLY A 345 1.71 -16.08 -7.06
C GLY A 345 3.10 -16.24 -7.62
N ARG A 346 3.57 -17.47 -7.61
CA ARG A 346 4.86 -17.87 -8.15
C ARG A 346 4.76 -19.23 -8.81
N LEU A 347 5.41 -19.38 -9.96
CA LEU A 347 5.65 -20.64 -10.66
C LEU A 347 7.15 -20.87 -10.76
N GLY A 348 7.65 -21.91 -10.13
CA GLY A 348 9.06 -22.30 -10.15
C GLY A 348 9.26 -23.52 -11.04
N PHE A 349 10.21 -23.43 -11.95
CA PHE A 349 10.60 -24.49 -12.88
C PHE A 349 11.99 -24.98 -12.52
N ARG A 350 12.11 -26.21 -12.02
CA ARG A 350 13.39 -26.82 -11.72
C ARG A 350 14.06 -27.24 -13.02
N VAL A 351 15.07 -26.51 -13.44
CA VAL A 351 15.80 -26.72 -14.69
C VAL A 351 16.96 -27.71 -14.54
N GLN A 352 17.56 -27.77 -13.35
CA GLN A 352 18.53 -28.76 -12.95
C GLN A 352 18.57 -28.91 -11.43
N LYS A 353 19.35 -29.83 -10.90
CA LYS A 353 19.50 -30.03 -9.45
C LYS A 353 19.97 -28.71 -8.80
N GLY A 354 19.18 -28.21 -7.84
CA GLY A 354 19.47 -26.98 -7.13
C GLY A 354 19.13 -25.70 -7.87
N TRP A 355 18.72 -25.72 -9.14
CA TRP A 355 18.42 -24.52 -9.93
C TRP A 355 16.93 -24.44 -10.29
N VAL A 356 16.31 -23.32 -9.96
CA VAL A 356 14.89 -23.06 -10.21
C VAL A 356 14.74 -21.70 -10.89
N VAL A 357 14.04 -21.68 -12.02
CA VAL A 357 13.60 -20.44 -12.67
C VAL A 357 12.20 -20.12 -12.15
N ASP A 358 12.04 -18.95 -11.56
CA ASP A 358 10.79 -18.49 -10.97
C ASP A 358 10.12 -17.42 -11.85
N LEU A 359 8.83 -17.56 -12.09
CA LEU A 359 7.95 -16.50 -12.58
C LEU A 359 7.06 -16.07 -11.42
N PHE A 360 6.95 -14.78 -11.15
CA PHE A 360 6.13 -14.31 -10.05
C PHE A 360 5.29 -13.08 -10.42
N ALA A 361 4.16 -12.93 -9.74
CA ALA A 361 3.35 -11.73 -9.78
C ALA A 361 2.79 -11.45 -8.38
N ASN A 362 2.78 -10.17 -7.99
CA ASN A 362 2.22 -9.69 -6.73
C ASN A 362 1.47 -8.38 -6.99
N GLY A 363 0.48 -8.07 -6.19
CA GLY A 363 -0.25 -6.82 -6.34
C GLY A 363 -1.20 -6.52 -5.20
N THR A 364 -1.90 -5.41 -5.38
CA THR A 364 -2.93 -4.92 -4.46
C THR A 364 -4.24 -4.71 -5.20
N LEU A 365 -5.36 -4.88 -4.50
CA LEU A 365 -6.70 -4.53 -4.94
C LEU A 365 -7.36 -3.72 -3.83
N GLY A 366 -7.63 -2.45 -4.08
CA GLY A 366 -8.18 -1.59 -3.03
C GLY A 366 -8.61 -0.21 -3.51
N PRO A 367 -9.21 0.56 -2.60
CA PRO A 367 -9.55 1.95 -2.89
C PRO A 367 -8.31 2.81 -3.03
N GLN A 368 -8.46 4.00 -3.63
CA GLN A 368 -7.40 5.00 -3.62
C GLN A 368 -7.12 5.45 -2.18
N PRO A 369 -5.86 5.73 -1.82
CA PRO A 369 -4.68 5.84 -2.67
C PRO A 369 -3.92 4.52 -2.92
N VAL A 370 -4.30 3.38 -2.31
CA VAL A 370 -3.62 2.09 -2.54
C VAL A 370 -3.82 1.63 -3.99
N GLY A 371 -5.05 1.66 -4.47
CA GLY A 371 -5.39 1.31 -5.85
C GLY A 371 -5.20 -0.17 -6.18
N ASN A 372 -5.29 -0.44 -7.48
CA ASN A 372 -5.05 -1.76 -8.04
C ASN A 372 -3.67 -1.76 -8.69
N THR A 373 -2.75 -2.55 -8.16
CA THR A 373 -1.38 -2.65 -8.68
C THR A 373 -1.04 -4.08 -9.05
N ILE A 374 -0.11 -4.24 -9.97
CA ILE A 374 0.50 -5.52 -10.30
C ILE A 374 2.00 -5.33 -10.57
N HIS A 375 2.80 -6.19 -9.98
CA HIS A 375 4.24 -6.29 -10.20
C HIS A 375 4.54 -7.73 -10.59
N GLY A 376 5.11 -7.95 -11.75
CA GLY A 376 5.47 -9.28 -12.23
C GLY A 376 6.95 -9.35 -12.59
N GLY A 377 7.54 -10.52 -12.46
CA GLY A 377 8.97 -10.67 -12.72
C GLY A 377 9.41 -12.09 -12.92
N VAL A 378 10.71 -12.21 -13.14
CA VAL A 378 11.42 -13.48 -13.34
C VAL A 378 12.57 -13.53 -12.34
N GLY A 379 12.80 -14.70 -11.76
CA GLY A 379 13.91 -14.95 -10.84
C GLY A 379 14.68 -16.21 -11.20
N LEU A 380 15.89 -16.30 -10.69
CA LEU A 380 16.71 -17.48 -10.69
C LEU A 380 17.11 -17.79 -9.26
N ARG A 381 16.67 -18.94 -8.76
CA ARG A 381 16.96 -19.40 -7.41
C ARG A 381 17.94 -20.57 -7.46
N ILE A 382 18.94 -20.52 -6.60
CA ILE A 382 19.94 -21.56 -6.42
C ILE A 382 19.85 -22.09 -4.99
N ASN A 383 19.55 -23.37 -4.84
CA ASN A 383 19.56 -24.10 -3.57
C ASN A 383 20.92 -24.80 -3.41
N TYR A 384 21.59 -24.67 -2.29
CA TYR A 384 22.93 -25.23 -2.04
C TYR A 384 23.05 -25.92 -0.69
#